data_4409290c6370a9e770bc1df7682844e5
#
_entry.id   4409290c6370a9e770bc1df7682844e5
#
_cell.length_a   1.000
_cell.length_b   1.000
_cell.length_c   1.000
_cell.angle_alpha   90.00
_cell.angle_beta   90.00
_cell.angle_gamma   90.00
#
_symmetry.space_group_name_H-M   'P 1'
#
loop_
_entity.id
_entity.type
_entity.pdbx_description
1 polymer ?
#
loop_
_entity_poly.entity_id
_entity_poly.type
_entity_poly.pdbx_seq_one_letter_code
_entity_poly.pdbx_strand_id
1 'polypeptide(L)' 'MKYKVGDLLIREHDKCPCVVVEVAESTRKEWGQLQANRCQYRLFDGNSAAQWYADTVINAAFSVPIS' A
#
# COMPACT_ATOMS: atom_id res chain seq x y z
N MET A 1 7.11 2.84 8.25
CA MET A 1 6.31 2.33 7.14
C MET A 1 6.24 0.82 7.22
N LYS A 2 5.09 0.29 6.85
CA LYS A 2 4.84 -1.14 7.00
C LYS A 2 5.41 -1.96 5.85
N TYR A 3 5.42 -1.39 4.65
CA TYR A 3 5.92 -2.04 3.44
C TYR A 3 6.94 -1.14 2.76
N LYS A 4 7.74 -1.71 1.90
CA LYS A 4 8.76 -0.98 1.17
C LYS A 4 8.77 -1.41 -0.28
N VAL A 5 9.41 -0.60 -1.13
CA VAL A 5 9.56 -0.91 -2.55
C VAL A 5 10.21 -2.28 -2.70
N GLY A 6 9.61 -3.12 -3.53
CA GLY A 6 10.07 -4.47 -3.75
C GLY A 6 9.31 -5.52 -2.95
N ASP A 7 8.51 -5.11 -1.96
CA ASP A 7 7.71 -6.07 -1.19
C ASP A 7 6.59 -6.63 -2.07
N LEU A 8 6.29 -7.91 -1.84
CA LEU A 8 5.24 -8.59 -2.57
C LEU A 8 4.01 -8.73 -1.68
N LEU A 9 2.86 -8.41 -2.25
CA LEU A 9 1.57 -8.56 -1.58
C LEU A 9 0.63 -9.33 -2.48
N ILE A 10 -0.30 -10.06 -1.86
CA ILE A 10 -1.28 -10.85 -2.60
C ILE A 10 -2.64 -10.17 -2.47
N ARG A 11 -3.24 -9.83 -3.61
CA ARG A 11 -4.59 -9.27 -3.63
C ARG A 11 -5.58 -10.41 -3.37
N GLU A 12 -6.35 -10.28 -2.30
CA GLU A 12 -7.13 -11.41 -1.80
C GLU A 12 -8.26 -11.84 -2.71
N HIS A 13 -8.92 -10.88 -3.37
CA HIS A 13 -10.13 -11.23 -4.11
C HIS A 13 -9.84 -12.09 -5.35
N ASP A 14 -8.65 -12.01 -5.92
CA ASP A 14 -8.29 -12.80 -7.10
C ASP A 14 -6.94 -13.52 -6.93
N LYS A 15 -6.34 -13.41 -5.74
CA LYS A 15 -5.04 -14.02 -5.43
C LYS A 15 -3.92 -13.56 -6.35
N CYS A 16 -4.03 -12.35 -6.87
CA CYS A 16 -3.05 -11.81 -7.79
C CYS A 16 -1.86 -11.23 -7.03
N PRO A 17 -0.63 -11.65 -7.33
CA PRO A 17 0.54 -11.05 -6.68
C PRO A 17 0.76 -9.64 -7.21
N CYS A 18 1.03 -8.72 -6.29
CA CYS A 18 1.31 -7.33 -6.61
C CYS A 18 2.61 -6.93 -5.94
N VAL A 19 3.40 -6.12 -6.61
CA VAL A 19 4.67 -5.64 -6.06
C VAL A 19 4.55 -4.16 -5.73
N VAL A 20 5.12 -3.78 -4.59
CA VAL A 20 5.18 -2.37 -4.20
C VAL A 20 6.25 -1.70 -5.04
N VAL A 21 5.84 -0.74 -5.87
CA VAL A 21 6.77 -0.03 -6.75
C VAL A 21 7.06 1.38 -6.25
N GLU A 22 6.22 1.90 -5.37
CA GLU A 22 6.43 3.23 -4.81
C GLU A 22 5.73 3.34 -3.47
N VAL A 23 6.30 4.13 -2.56
CA VAL A 23 5.73 4.39 -1.24
C VAL A 23 5.67 5.89 -1.05
N ALA A 24 4.54 6.39 -0.61
CA ALA A 24 4.37 7.80 -0.27
C ALA A 24 3.87 7.91 1.15
N GLU A 25 4.54 8.75 1.93
CA GLU A 25 4.14 9.02 3.30
C GLU A 25 3.83 10.51 3.41
N SER A 26 2.69 10.81 4.01
CA SER A 26 2.32 12.20 4.22
C SER A 26 1.86 12.41 5.65
N THR A 27 2.27 13.53 6.22
CA THR A 27 1.82 14.00 7.51
C THR A 27 1.01 15.27 7.28
N ARG A 28 -0.21 15.30 7.79
CA ARG A 28 -1.05 16.46 7.63
C ARG A 28 -1.25 17.15 8.97
N LYS A 29 -1.09 18.47 8.95
CA LYS A 29 -1.50 19.32 10.05
C LYS A 29 -2.71 20.10 9.60
N GLU A 30 -3.81 19.93 10.29
CA GLU A 30 -5.00 20.72 10.02
C GLU A 30 -5.48 21.33 11.33
N TRP A 31 -5.78 22.63 11.29
CA TRP A 31 -6.30 23.34 12.45
C TRP A 31 -5.42 23.22 13.68
N GLY A 32 -4.12 23.16 13.48
CA GLY A 32 -3.17 23.04 14.58
C GLY A 32 -3.09 21.67 15.20
N GLN A 33 -3.81 20.69 14.66
CA GLN A 33 -3.76 19.32 15.15
C GLN A 33 -2.87 18.48 14.26
N LEU A 34 -2.12 17.60 14.90
CA LEU A 34 -1.28 16.66 14.19
C LEU A 34 -2.12 15.45 13.79
N GLN A 35 -2.29 15.25 12.50
CA GLN A 35 -2.95 14.07 11.99
C GLN A 35 -1.97 12.89 11.99
N ALA A 36 -2.50 11.68 12.12
CA ALA A 36 -1.68 10.50 12.00
C ALA A 36 -1.05 10.42 10.63
N ASN A 37 0.18 9.92 10.57
CA ASN A 37 0.85 9.70 9.30
C ASN A 37 0.06 8.74 8.45
N ARG A 38 -0.08 9.07 7.17
CA ARG A 38 -0.75 8.20 6.22
C ARG A 38 0.26 7.72 5.20
N CYS A 39 0.29 6.42 5.02
CA CYS A 39 1.13 5.80 4.02
C CYS A 39 0.26 5.33 2.87
N GLN A 40 0.70 5.57 1.65
CA GLN A 40 0.08 5.03 0.47
C GLN A 40 1.12 4.24 -0.29
N TYR A 41 0.67 3.18 -0.92
CA TYR A 41 1.55 2.27 -1.63
C TYR A 41 1.06 2.12 -3.05
N ARG A 42 1.98 2.25 -3.99
CA ARG A 42 1.68 2.04 -5.39
C ARG A 42 2.02 0.61 -5.74
N LEU A 43 1.01 -0.14 -6.17
CA LEU A 43 1.16 -1.57 -6.42
C LEU A 43 0.98 -1.87 -7.90
N PHE A 44 1.81 -2.76 -8.41
CA PHE A 44 1.77 -3.21 -9.79
C PHE A 44 1.46 -4.70 -9.82
N ASP A 45 0.42 -5.07 -10.56
CA ASP A 45 -0.05 -6.46 -10.64
C ASP A 45 0.45 -7.20 -11.89
N GLY A 46 1.21 -6.52 -12.74
CA GLY A 46 1.75 -7.12 -13.96
C GLY A 46 0.86 -6.97 -15.18
N ASN A 47 -0.39 -6.54 -15.01
CA ASN A 47 -1.33 -6.47 -16.12
C ASN A 47 -1.74 -5.04 -16.49
N SER A 48 -1.96 -4.22 -15.49
CA SER A 48 -2.42 -2.85 -15.72
C SER A 48 -1.47 -1.87 -15.08
N ALA A 49 -1.71 -0.58 -15.29
CA ALA A 49 -0.89 0.46 -14.69
C ALA A 49 -0.95 0.34 -13.15
N ALA A 50 0.18 0.62 -12.52
CA ALA A 50 0.25 0.60 -11.07
C ALA A 50 -0.72 1.63 -10.48
N GLN A 51 -1.34 1.28 -9.36
CA GLN A 51 -2.33 2.12 -8.71
C GLN A 51 -1.96 2.34 -7.25
N TRP A 52 -2.42 3.47 -6.72
CA TRP A 52 -2.18 3.83 -5.33
C TRP A 52 -3.26 3.24 -4.43
N TYR A 53 -2.83 2.70 -3.30
CA TYR A 53 -3.71 2.16 -2.27
C TYR A 53 -3.32 2.72 -0.91
N ALA A 54 -4.30 3.08 -0.11
CA ALA A 54 -4.06 3.47 1.27
C ALA A 54 -3.67 2.24 2.09
N ASP A 55 -2.93 2.45 3.17
CA ASP A 55 -2.49 1.36 4.03
C ASP A 55 -3.67 0.60 4.63
N THR A 56 -4.78 1.29 4.94
CA THR A 56 -5.96 0.63 5.47
C THR A 56 -6.58 -0.31 4.44
N VAL A 57 -6.57 0.08 3.16
CA VAL A 57 -7.07 -0.79 2.10
C VAL A 57 -6.18 -2.01 1.95
N ILE A 58 -4.87 -1.83 2.04
CA ILE A 58 -3.94 -2.95 1.92
C ILE A 58 -4.14 -3.93 3.08
N ASN A 59 -4.33 -3.42 4.29
CA ASN A 59 -4.56 -4.28 5.44
C ASN A 59 -5.85 -5.10 5.29
N ALA A 60 -6.87 -4.54 4.64
CA ALA A 60 -8.16 -5.19 4.50
C ALA A 60 -8.25 -6.12 3.30
N ALA A 61 -7.56 -5.79 2.20
CA ALA A 61 -7.76 -6.48 0.92
C ALA A 61 -6.54 -7.24 0.41
N PHE A 62 -5.40 -7.11 1.06
CA PHE A 62 -4.17 -7.75 0.64
C PHE A 62 -3.57 -8.54 1.79
N SER A 63 -2.81 -9.56 1.47
CA SER A 63 -2.07 -10.32 2.47
C SER A 63 -0.61 -10.40 2.09
N VAL A 64 0.23 -10.60 3.10
CA VAL A 64 1.66 -10.80 2.88
C VAL A 64 1.87 -12.29 2.62
N PRO A 65 2.57 -12.65 1.53
CA PRO A 65 2.87 -14.06 1.30
C PRO A 65 3.73 -14.60 2.44
N ILE A 66 3.45 -15.80 2.83
CA ILE A 66 4.19 -16.46 3.90
C ILE A 66 5.56 -16.83 3.37
N SER A 67 6.54 -16.40 4.09
CA SER A 67 7.93 -16.75 3.76
C SER A 67 8.38 -17.94 4.56
#